data_61e71758a38016c5391ec870e1f39b48
#
_entry.id   61e71758a38016c5391ec870e1f39b48
#
_cell.length_a   1.000
_cell.length_b   1.000
_cell.length_c   1.000
_cell.angle_alpha   90.00
_cell.angle_beta   90.00
_cell.angle_gamma   90.00
#
_symmetry.space_group_name_H-M   'P 1'
#
loop_
_entity.id
_entity.type
_entity.pdbx_description
1 polymer ?
#
loop_
_entity_poly.entity_id
_entity_poly.type
_entity_poly.pdbx_seq_one_letter_code
_entity_poly.pdbx_strand_id
1 'polypeptide(L)'
;MEQKLIRKRQDEFEAEGKEYAAYYDNEETILEERSKVPYLHFGSFDRQEWLQLSFSTRLGGVSDGYLSSLNLGWDRGEGRENVCENYRRYCESIGADHQKLVLSDQVHETTVKYVDPNFCAGANIEKKLKAVDGMLTDIPELLLATSYADCVPLFFCDPKKKIIASSHSGWKGTVAGIGEVTVHKMQEMGCTLSDIEVLIGPSICQSCYEVSGD
;
A
#
# COMPACT_ATOMS: atom_id res chain seq x y z
N MET A 1 22.78 -8.25 0.31
CA MET A 1 22.42 -7.05 -0.47
C MET A 1 21.22 -6.31 0.14
N GLU A 2 20.19 -7.00 0.65
CA GLU A 2 19.07 -6.45 1.44
C GLU A 2 19.51 -5.48 2.55
N GLN A 3 20.47 -5.90 3.34
CA GLN A 3 21.06 -5.09 4.41
C GLN A 3 21.71 -3.77 3.90
N LYS A 4 22.02 -3.63 2.62
CA LYS A 4 22.77 -2.49 2.11
C LYS A 4 21.90 -1.27 1.82
N LEU A 5 20.65 -1.45 1.39
CA LEU A 5 19.69 -0.35 1.18
C LEU A 5 19.12 0.17 2.51
N ILE A 6 18.82 -0.76 3.41
CA ILE A 6 18.35 -0.46 4.77
C ILE A 6 19.49 0.17 5.57
N ARG A 7 20.71 -0.39 5.53
CA ARG A 7 21.90 0.18 6.19
C ARG A 7 22.29 1.54 5.66
N LYS A 8 22.19 1.81 4.36
CA LYS A 8 22.52 3.13 3.82
C LYS A 8 21.61 4.22 4.36
N ARG A 9 20.32 3.94 4.52
CA ARG A 9 19.38 4.85 5.20
C ARG A 9 19.64 4.96 6.69
N GLN A 10 19.97 3.86 7.34
CA GLN A 10 20.32 3.84 8.75
C GLN A 10 21.58 4.69 9.00
N ASP A 11 22.61 4.52 8.18
CA ASP A 11 23.85 5.29 8.25
C ASP A 11 23.62 6.80 7.99
N GLU A 12 22.72 7.16 7.08
CA GLU A 12 22.30 8.54 6.82
C GLU A 12 21.55 9.13 8.03
N PHE A 13 20.66 8.36 8.67
CA PHE A 13 19.93 8.79 9.87
C PHE A 13 20.83 8.90 11.11
N GLU A 14 21.75 7.94 11.31
CA GLU A 14 22.73 7.98 12.38
C GLU A 14 23.70 9.16 12.23
N ALA A 15 24.10 9.51 11.00
CA ALA A 15 24.88 10.70 10.71
C ALA A 15 24.15 12.02 11.05
N GLU A 16 22.81 12.01 11.05
CA GLU A 16 21.98 13.13 11.50
C GLU A 16 21.67 13.10 13.01
N GLY A 17 22.22 12.13 13.74
CA GLY A 17 21.99 11.99 15.19
C GLY A 17 20.59 11.52 15.57
N LYS A 18 19.87 10.85 14.66
CA LYS A 18 18.55 10.27 14.88
C LYS A 18 18.67 8.77 15.10
N GLU A 19 18.04 8.24 16.15
CA GLU A 19 17.85 6.78 16.29
C GLU A 19 16.86 6.27 15.26
N TYR A 20 17.34 5.40 14.38
CA TYR A 20 16.50 4.70 13.41
C TYR A 20 16.20 3.29 13.92
N ALA A 21 14.98 3.04 14.34
CA ALA A 21 14.53 1.69 14.63
C ALA A 21 14.20 0.98 13.32
N ALA A 22 15.10 0.14 12.81
CA ALA A 22 14.85 -0.71 11.65
C ALA A 22 13.86 -1.82 12.04
N TYR A 23 12.58 -1.60 11.78
CA TYR A 23 11.54 -2.61 11.96
C TYR A 23 11.49 -3.64 10.82
N TYR A 24 12.49 -3.65 9.92
CA TYR A 24 12.51 -4.48 8.71
C TYR A 24 13.29 -5.79 8.86
N ASP A 25 13.86 -6.05 10.00
CA ASP A 25 14.70 -7.23 10.22
C ASP A 25 13.90 -8.38 10.86
N ASN A 26 12.70 -8.62 10.35
CA ASN A 26 11.93 -9.80 10.69
C ASN A 26 11.68 -10.62 9.41
N GLU A 27 11.57 -11.94 9.56
CA GLU A 27 11.26 -12.89 8.49
C GLU A 27 9.92 -12.60 7.79
N GLU A 28 9.17 -11.61 8.27
CA GLU A 28 7.85 -11.23 7.78
C GLU A 28 7.92 -10.24 6.61
N THR A 29 8.82 -9.26 6.66
CA THR A 29 8.95 -8.28 5.58
C THR A 29 10.14 -8.61 4.70
N ILE A 30 9.88 -8.94 3.43
CA ILE A 30 10.88 -9.43 2.48
C ILE A 30 11.02 -8.43 1.33
N LEU A 31 12.24 -8.03 1.00
CA LEU A 31 12.55 -7.17 -0.14
C LEU A 31 12.88 -7.99 -1.39
N GLU A 32 12.05 -7.88 -2.43
CA GLU A 32 12.34 -8.40 -3.76
C GLU A 32 13.18 -7.40 -4.55
N GLU A 33 14.50 -7.62 -4.58
CA GLU A 33 15.47 -6.75 -5.26
C GLU A 33 15.73 -7.12 -6.73
N ARG A 34 15.37 -8.33 -7.15
CA ARG A 34 15.71 -8.86 -8.47
C ARG A 34 14.84 -8.30 -9.59
N SER A 35 13.71 -7.69 -9.23
CA SER A 35 12.85 -7.05 -10.20
C SER A 35 13.36 -5.67 -10.59
N LYS A 36 12.94 -5.16 -11.76
CA LYS A 36 13.31 -3.81 -12.23
C LYS A 36 12.83 -2.70 -11.29
N VAL A 37 11.74 -2.95 -10.58
CA VAL A 37 11.19 -2.09 -9.53
C VAL A 37 11.16 -2.90 -8.24
N PRO A 38 12.10 -2.67 -7.32
CA PRO A 38 12.12 -3.37 -6.03
C PRO A 38 10.85 -3.11 -5.21
N TYR A 39 10.33 -4.15 -4.57
CA TYR A 39 9.14 -4.05 -3.73
C TYR A 39 9.25 -4.95 -2.49
N LEU A 40 8.43 -4.65 -1.49
CA LEU A 40 8.30 -5.49 -0.30
C LEU A 40 7.11 -6.44 -0.49
N HIS A 41 7.27 -7.66 0.00
CA HIS A 41 6.19 -8.62 0.21
C HIS A 41 6.26 -9.19 1.63
N PHE A 42 5.28 -9.99 2.04
CA PHE A 42 5.11 -10.31 3.46
C PHE A 42 4.85 -11.80 3.65
N GLY A 43 5.72 -12.46 4.44
CA GLY A 43 5.75 -13.91 4.61
C GLY A 43 4.45 -14.51 5.13
N SER A 44 3.70 -13.82 6.00
CA SER A 44 2.39 -14.28 6.47
C SER A 44 1.36 -14.35 5.35
N PHE A 45 1.35 -13.37 4.44
CA PHE A 45 0.43 -13.30 3.31
C PHE A 45 0.91 -14.13 2.12
N ASP A 46 2.21 -14.31 1.93
CA ASP A 46 2.77 -15.16 0.87
C ASP A 46 2.37 -16.65 1.00
N ARG A 47 1.98 -17.08 2.22
CA ARG A 47 1.43 -18.43 2.45
C ARG A 47 0.09 -18.66 1.76
N GLN A 48 -0.57 -17.57 1.35
CA GLN A 48 -1.85 -17.62 0.65
C GLN A 48 -1.61 -17.63 -0.86
N GLU A 49 -1.41 -18.82 -1.47
CA GLU A 49 -1.10 -18.98 -2.91
C GLU A 49 -2.07 -18.26 -3.87
N TRP A 50 -3.28 -17.91 -3.40
CA TRP A 50 -4.31 -17.22 -4.17
C TRP A 50 -4.21 -15.69 -4.06
N LEU A 51 -3.40 -15.16 -3.14
CA LEU A 51 -3.26 -13.75 -2.79
C LEU A 51 -1.87 -13.25 -3.18
N GLN A 52 -1.81 -12.07 -3.74
CA GLN A 52 -0.57 -11.33 -3.91
C GLN A 52 -0.68 -10.00 -3.17
N LEU A 53 0.22 -9.75 -2.22
CA LEU A 53 0.37 -8.49 -1.53
C LEU A 53 1.77 -7.95 -1.77
N SER A 54 1.86 -6.71 -2.23
CA SER A 54 3.14 -6.04 -2.44
C SER A 54 3.07 -4.58 -2.00
N PHE A 55 4.21 -4.06 -1.55
CA PHE A 55 4.36 -2.67 -1.17
C PHE A 55 5.54 -2.07 -1.92
N SER A 56 5.32 -1.01 -2.69
CA SER A 56 6.35 -0.42 -3.52
C SER A 56 7.46 0.25 -2.69
N THR A 57 8.68 0.18 -3.18
CA THR A 57 9.74 1.08 -2.75
C THR A 57 9.66 2.37 -3.59
N ARG A 58 10.60 3.29 -3.37
CA ARG A 58 10.71 4.48 -4.22
C ARG A 58 11.68 4.31 -5.42
N LEU A 59 12.12 3.09 -5.71
CA LEU A 59 13.16 2.80 -6.69
C LEU A 59 12.58 2.24 -8.00
N GLY A 60 13.29 2.44 -9.12
CA GLY A 60 12.99 1.81 -10.41
C GLY A 60 12.00 2.57 -11.30
N GLY A 61 11.57 3.75 -10.91
CA GLY A 61 10.67 4.60 -11.71
C GLY A 61 11.40 5.55 -12.66
N VAL A 62 10.63 6.46 -13.25
CA VAL A 62 11.08 7.48 -14.20
C VAL A 62 11.05 8.90 -13.66
N SER A 63 10.59 9.08 -12.43
CA SER A 63 10.49 10.41 -11.81
C SER A 63 11.86 10.97 -11.44
N ASP A 64 12.01 12.29 -11.53
CA ASP A 64 13.23 13.02 -11.26
C ASP A 64 13.15 13.90 -10.00
N GLY A 65 14.28 14.49 -9.63
CA GLY A 65 14.40 15.45 -8.54
C GLY A 65 13.98 14.85 -7.19
N TYR A 66 13.19 15.58 -6.42
CA TYR A 66 12.73 15.13 -5.10
C TYR A 66 11.72 13.97 -5.16
N LEU A 67 11.11 13.72 -6.31
CA LEU A 67 10.19 12.60 -6.56
C LEU A 67 10.92 11.32 -7.03
N SER A 68 12.24 11.38 -7.20
CA SER A 68 13.04 10.28 -7.71
C SER A 68 12.96 9.04 -6.82
N SER A 69 12.67 7.88 -7.42
CA SER A 69 12.43 7.65 -8.84
C SER A 69 11.03 7.08 -9.13
N LEU A 70 10.38 6.38 -8.19
CA LEU A 70 9.07 5.74 -8.37
C LEU A 70 7.99 6.54 -7.63
N ASN A 71 7.63 7.72 -8.15
CA ASN A 71 6.49 8.45 -7.64
C ASN A 71 5.19 7.81 -8.16
N LEU A 72 4.34 7.33 -7.24
CA LEU A 72 3.00 6.82 -7.52
C LEU A 72 1.90 7.79 -7.03
N GLY A 73 2.32 8.94 -6.49
CA GLY A 73 1.42 9.99 -6.00
C GLY A 73 0.99 10.94 -7.11
N TRP A 74 -0.31 11.22 -7.18
CA TRP A 74 -0.90 12.21 -8.09
C TRP A 74 -0.75 13.62 -7.51
N ASP A 75 -0.75 14.63 -8.40
CA ASP A 75 -0.75 16.06 -8.02
C ASP A 75 0.44 16.48 -7.13
N ARG A 76 1.62 15.89 -7.37
CA ARG A 76 2.86 16.19 -6.67
C ARG A 76 3.83 17.08 -7.46
N GLY A 77 3.32 17.76 -8.51
CA GLY A 77 4.13 18.65 -9.37
C GLY A 77 4.84 17.91 -10.50
N GLU A 78 4.54 16.64 -10.72
CA GLU A 78 5.04 15.83 -11.83
C GLU A 78 3.96 15.62 -12.90
N GLY A 79 4.40 15.43 -14.16
CA GLY A 79 3.52 15.11 -15.27
C GLY A 79 2.82 13.76 -15.09
N ARG A 80 1.54 13.69 -15.45
CA ARG A 80 0.72 12.48 -15.37
C ARG A 80 1.38 11.29 -16.09
N GLU A 81 2.11 11.53 -17.16
CA GLU A 81 2.76 10.50 -17.97
C GLU A 81 3.77 9.69 -17.15
N ASN A 82 4.60 10.36 -16.35
CA ASN A 82 5.58 9.71 -15.49
C ASN A 82 4.91 8.85 -14.41
N VAL A 83 3.85 9.37 -13.79
CA VAL A 83 3.09 8.62 -12.78
C VAL A 83 2.45 7.37 -13.40
N CYS A 84 1.86 7.49 -14.59
CA CYS A 84 1.31 6.34 -15.31
C CYS A 84 2.39 5.31 -15.67
N GLU A 85 3.56 5.78 -16.15
CA GLU A 85 4.68 4.88 -16.44
C GLU A 85 5.20 4.17 -15.20
N ASN A 86 5.27 4.87 -14.07
CA ASN A 86 5.65 4.26 -12.78
C ASN A 86 4.67 3.16 -12.36
N TYR A 87 3.37 3.39 -12.48
CA TYR A 87 2.36 2.35 -12.22
C TYR A 87 2.52 1.14 -13.16
N ARG A 88 2.78 1.35 -14.46
CA ARG A 88 3.01 0.25 -15.41
C ARG A 88 4.24 -0.57 -15.02
N ARG A 89 5.36 0.09 -14.72
CA ARG A 89 6.60 -0.57 -14.29
C ARG A 89 6.42 -1.37 -13.01
N TYR A 90 5.73 -0.77 -12.04
CA TYR A 90 5.45 -1.46 -10.78
C TYR A 90 4.57 -2.69 -11.00
N CYS A 91 3.46 -2.55 -11.72
CA CYS A 91 2.60 -3.69 -12.05
C CYS A 91 3.34 -4.78 -12.84
N GLU A 92 4.15 -4.41 -13.85
CA GLU A 92 4.99 -5.37 -14.58
C GLU A 92 5.93 -6.14 -13.64
N SER A 93 6.54 -5.45 -12.67
CA SER A 93 7.49 -6.07 -11.72
C SER A 93 6.84 -7.09 -10.79
N ILE A 94 5.57 -6.90 -10.44
CA ILE A 94 4.80 -7.84 -9.63
C ILE A 94 3.98 -8.83 -10.49
N GLY A 95 4.15 -8.83 -11.80
CA GLY A 95 3.41 -9.73 -12.71
C GLY A 95 1.93 -9.44 -12.84
N ALA A 96 1.50 -8.18 -12.61
CA ALA A 96 0.11 -7.77 -12.57
C ALA A 96 -0.27 -6.87 -13.77
N ASP A 97 -1.55 -6.88 -14.14
CA ASP A 97 -2.10 -6.01 -15.19
C ASP A 97 -2.51 -4.65 -14.61
N HIS A 98 -1.79 -3.58 -14.95
CA HIS A 98 -2.10 -2.22 -14.49
C HIS A 98 -3.51 -1.74 -14.87
N GLN A 99 -4.13 -2.31 -15.90
CA GLN A 99 -5.50 -1.95 -16.29
C GLN A 99 -6.55 -2.41 -15.27
N LYS A 100 -6.21 -3.41 -14.45
CA LYS A 100 -7.04 -3.94 -13.37
C LYS A 100 -6.85 -3.23 -12.02
N LEU A 101 -6.01 -2.19 -11.97
CA LEU A 101 -5.86 -1.34 -10.80
C LEU A 101 -7.18 -0.66 -10.43
N VAL A 102 -7.53 -0.69 -9.17
CA VAL A 102 -8.57 0.14 -8.58
C VAL A 102 -7.91 1.16 -7.66
N LEU A 103 -8.02 2.42 -8.01
CA LEU A 103 -7.42 3.56 -7.32
C LEU A 103 -8.50 4.44 -6.70
N SER A 104 -8.24 4.93 -5.52
CA SER A 104 -9.13 5.86 -4.80
C SER A 104 -8.48 7.21 -4.57
N ASP A 105 -9.32 8.21 -4.39
CA ASP A 105 -8.95 9.51 -3.87
C ASP A 105 -9.14 9.48 -2.34
N GLN A 106 -8.03 9.33 -1.62
CA GLN A 106 -8.00 9.16 -0.16
C GLN A 106 -8.08 10.53 0.53
N VAL A 107 -8.95 10.66 1.53
CA VAL A 107 -9.25 11.94 2.21
C VAL A 107 -9.06 11.86 3.73
N HIS A 108 -8.46 10.78 4.23
CA HIS A 108 -8.18 10.52 5.65
C HIS A 108 -9.47 10.34 6.50
N GLU A 109 -10.48 9.74 5.90
CA GLU A 109 -11.75 9.38 6.55
C GLU A 109 -11.89 7.87 6.73
N THR A 110 -13.11 7.38 6.93
CA THR A 110 -13.39 5.95 7.19
C THR A 110 -14.28 5.30 6.14
N THR A 111 -14.42 5.92 4.98
CA THR A 111 -15.23 5.36 3.90
C THR A 111 -14.55 4.14 3.29
N VAL A 112 -15.16 2.97 3.44
CA VAL A 112 -14.72 1.69 2.85
C VAL A 112 -15.75 1.20 1.85
N LYS A 113 -15.32 0.88 0.61
CA LYS A 113 -16.21 0.54 -0.50
C LYS A 113 -15.89 -0.82 -1.10
N TYR A 114 -16.95 -1.62 -1.36
CA TYR A 114 -16.84 -2.78 -2.24
C TYR A 114 -16.58 -2.31 -3.67
N VAL A 115 -15.63 -2.96 -4.35
CA VAL A 115 -15.24 -2.63 -5.70
C VAL A 115 -15.28 -3.83 -6.64
N ASP A 116 -15.63 -3.55 -7.89
CA ASP A 116 -15.75 -4.49 -8.99
C ASP A 116 -15.02 -3.95 -10.24
N PRO A 117 -15.00 -4.67 -11.39
CA PRO A 117 -14.28 -4.25 -12.60
C PRO A 117 -14.70 -2.89 -13.16
N ASN A 118 -15.88 -2.35 -12.84
CA ASN A 118 -16.30 -1.02 -13.29
C ASN A 118 -15.42 0.09 -12.72
N PHE A 119 -14.78 -0.17 -11.59
CA PHE A 119 -13.86 0.77 -10.91
C PHE A 119 -12.42 0.65 -11.39
N CYS A 120 -12.09 -0.29 -12.28
CA CYS A 120 -10.75 -0.42 -12.83
C CYS A 120 -10.28 0.87 -13.50
N ALA A 121 -9.04 1.24 -13.23
CA ALA A 121 -8.40 2.45 -13.73
C ALA A 121 -8.23 2.46 -15.27
N GLY A 122 -8.15 1.27 -15.87
CA GLY A 122 -7.98 1.10 -17.31
C GLY A 122 -6.61 1.56 -17.82
N ALA A 123 -6.47 1.66 -19.13
CA ALA A 123 -5.21 2.00 -19.78
C ALA A 123 -4.64 3.38 -19.37
N ASN A 124 -5.52 4.32 -19.02
CA ASN A 124 -5.15 5.68 -18.63
C ASN A 124 -4.86 5.83 -17.13
N ILE A 125 -5.01 4.77 -16.34
CA ILE A 125 -4.80 4.75 -14.91
C ILE A 125 -5.57 5.89 -14.19
N GLU A 126 -6.90 5.84 -14.27
CA GLU A 126 -7.78 6.86 -13.71
C GLU A 126 -8.28 6.50 -12.30
N LYS A 127 -8.28 7.47 -11.40
CA LYS A 127 -8.95 7.34 -10.09
C LYS A 127 -10.46 7.51 -10.26
N LYS A 128 -11.22 6.42 -10.23
CA LYS A 128 -12.68 6.43 -10.37
C LYS A 128 -13.42 6.58 -9.04
N LEU A 129 -12.77 6.28 -7.93
CA LEU A 129 -13.33 6.42 -6.59
C LEU A 129 -12.97 7.77 -5.99
N LYS A 130 -13.96 8.43 -5.38
CA LYS A 130 -13.78 9.71 -4.69
C LYS A 130 -14.11 9.57 -3.22
N ALA A 131 -13.28 10.18 -2.37
CA ALA A 131 -13.43 10.20 -0.92
C ALA A 131 -13.59 8.77 -0.33
N VAL A 132 -12.68 7.85 -0.72
CA VAL A 132 -12.67 6.46 -0.27
C VAL A 132 -11.28 6.14 0.26
N ASP A 133 -11.21 5.77 1.53
CA ASP A 133 -9.96 5.44 2.22
C ASP A 133 -9.75 3.93 2.40
N GLY A 134 -10.76 3.12 2.08
CA GLY A 134 -10.64 1.66 2.07
C GLY A 134 -11.43 1.02 0.93
N MET A 135 -10.93 -0.10 0.45
CA MET A 135 -11.53 -0.88 -0.63
C MET A 135 -11.53 -2.35 -0.26
N LEU A 136 -12.56 -3.09 -0.67
CA LEU A 136 -12.61 -4.54 -0.53
C LEU A 136 -13.26 -5.18 -1.76
N THR A 137 -12.89 -6.45 -2.02
CA THR A 137 -13.42 -7.21 -3.15
C THR A 137 -13.28 -8.72 -2.92
N ASP A 138 -14.13 -9.49 -3.57
CA ASP A 138 -14.02 -10.95 -3.75
C ASP A 138 -13.73 -11.32 -5.23
N ILE A 139 -13.56 -10.32 -6.08
CA ILE A 139 -13.33 -10.51 -7.51
C ILE A 139 -11.85 -10.83 -7.76
N PRO A 140 -11.52 -11.99 -8.36
CA PRO A 140 -10.16 -12.35 -8.70
C PRO A 140 -9.50 -11.35 -9.66
N GLU A 141 -8.17 -11.21 -9.52
CA GLU A 141 -7.32 -10.38 -10.37
C GLU A 141 -7.58 -8.86 -10.31
N LEU A 142 -8.48 -8.36 -9.47
CA LEU A 142 -8.55 -6.94 -9.17
C LEU A 142 -7.39 -6.52 -8.25
N LEU A 143 -6.74 -5.41 -8.59
CA LEU A 143 -5.62 -4.86 -7.84
C LEU A 143 -6.08 -3.65 -7.01
N LEU A 144 -6.28 -3.84 -5.72
CA LEU A 144 -6.59 -2.74 -4.81
C LEU A 144 -5.32 -1.96 -4.52
N ALA A 145 -5.24 -0.70 -4.97
CA ALA A 145 -4.08 0.14 -4.79
C ALA A 145 -4.41 1.35 -3.90
N THR A 146 -3.82 1.37 -2.72
CA THR A 146 -3.84 2.49 -1.77
C THR A 146 -2.46 3.14 -1.73
N SER A 147 -2.42 4.46 -1.56
CA SER A 147 -1.19 5.26 -1.60
C SER A 147 -0.83 5.75 -0.21
N TYR A 148 0.46 5.72 0.12
CA TYR A 148 0.96 6.08 1.43
C TYR A 148 2.21 6.95 1.30
N ALA A 149 2.29 7.96 2.17
CA ALA A 149 3.47 8.74 2.43
C ALA A 149 3.41 9.06 3.92
N ASP A 150 3.81 8.13 4.77
CA ASP A 150 3.82 8.15 6.23
C ASP A 150 2.65 7.42 6.91
N CYS A 151 1.41 7.54 6.41
CA CYS A 151 0.22 6.89 6.99
C CYS A 151 0.33 5.37 7.02
N VAL A 152 -0.42 4.74 7.92
CA VAL A 152 -0.39 3.29 8.16
C VAL A 152 -1.21 2.54 7.11
N PRO A 153 -0.61 1.60 6.36
CA PRO A 153 -1.34 0.65 5.53
C PRO A 153 -1.98 -0.44 6.39
N LEU A 154 -3.25 -0.73 6.13
CA LEU A 154 -3.91 -1.91 6.68
C LEU A 154 -4.33 -2.82 5.54
N PHE A 155 -3.84 -4.06 5.54
CA PHE A 155 -4.19 -5.08 4.56
C PHE A 155 -4.93 -6.22 5.26
N PHE A 156 -6.01 -6.68 4.65
CA PHE A 156 -6.88 -7.71 5.21
C PHE A 156 -7.13 -8.80 4.19
N CYS A 157 -7.21 -10.05 4.64
CA CYS A 157 -7.74 -11.13 3.83
C CYS A 157 -8.56 -12.11 4.67
N ASP A 158 -9.55 -12.73 4.04
CA ASP A 158 -10.22 -13.93 4.54
C ASP A 158 -9.87 -15.08 3.60
N PRO A 159 -9.00 -16.03 4.00
CA PRO A 159 -8.57 -17.13 3.14
C PRO A 159 -9.69 -18.08 2.75
N LYS A 160 -10.73 -18.22 3.58
CA LYS A 160 -11.86 -19.11 3.32
C LYS A 160 -12.83 -18.53 2.31
N LYS A 161 -13.07 -17.23 2.38
CA LYS A 161 -13.98 -16.49 1.48
C LYS A 161 -13.27 -15.95 0.26
N LYS A 162 -11.93 -15.89 0.29
CA LYS A 162 -11.10 -15.22 -0.73
C LYS A 162 -11.50 -13.77 -0.94
N ILE A 163 -11.77 -13.08 0.16
CA ILE A 163 -12.06 -11.65 0.20
C ILE A 163 -10.80 -10.92 0.64
N ILE A 164 -10.45 -9.85 -0.04
CA ILE A 164 -9.33 -8.97 0.30
C ILE A 164 -9.82 -7.55 0.57
N ALA A 165 -9.10 -6.83 1.43
CA ALA A 165 -9.32 -5.41 1.63
C ALA A 165 -7.99 -4.68 1.87
N SER A 166 -7.99 -3.40 1.52
CA SER A 166 -6.88 -2.48 1.82
C SER A 166 -7.44 -1.16 2.29
N SER A 167 -6.91 -0.63 3.41
CA SER A 167 -7.38 0.62 4.00
C SER A 167 -6.21 1.54 4.35
N HIS A 168 -6.41 2.82 4.07
CA HIS A 168 -5.49 3.91 4.38
C HIS A 168 -5.81 4.45 5.78
N SER A 169 -5.00 4.05 6.76
CA SER A 169 -5.15 4.46 8.14
C SER A 169 -4.25 5.67 8.47
N GLY A 170 -4.60 6.85 7.96
CA GLY A 170 -4.07 8.10 8.44
C GLY A 170 -4.51 8.36 9.88
N TRP A 171 -3.88 9.29 10.64
CA TRP A 171 -4.17 9.47 12.05
C TRP A 171 -5.65 9.74 12.35
N LYS A 172 -6.34 10.54 11.51
CA LYS A 172 -7.79 10.80 11.65
C LYS A 172 -8.60 9.53 11.42
N GLY A 173 -8.31 8.78 10.36
CA GLY A 173 -8.96 7.50 10.06
C GLY A 173 -8.70 6.45 11.14
N THR A 174 -7.49 6.43 11.72
CA THR A 174 -7.14 5.55 12.84
C THR A 174 -8.01 5.84 14.06
N VAL A 175 -8.07 7.12 14.48
CA VAL A 175 -8.89 7.53 15.64
C VAL A 175 -10.38 7.29 15.38
N ALA A 176 -10.84 7.46 14.15
CA ALA A 176 -12.23 7.21 13.75
C ALA A 176 -12.53 5.72 13.49
N GLY A 177 -11.55 4.81 13.61
CA GLY A 177 -11.74 3.36 13.57
C GLY A 177 -11.87 2.77 12.18
N ILE A 178 -11.11 3.25 11.16
CA ILE A 178 -11.17 2.71 9.79
C ILE A 178 -10.90 1.20 9.72
N GLY A 179 -10.02 0.68 10.59
CA GLY A 179 -9.76 -0.76 10.68
C GLY A 179 -11.01 -1.55 11.09
N GLU A 180 -11.74 -1.08 12.10
CA GLU A 180 -13.00 -1.67 12.55
C GLU A 180 -14.06 -1.60 11.45
N VAL A 181 -14.19 -0.46 10.79
CA VAL A 181 -15.14 -0.29 9.66
C VAL A 181 -14.82 -1.28 8.55
N THR A 182 -13.53 -1.51 8.23
CA THR A 182 -13.12 -2.46 7.20
C THR A 182 -13.51 -3.89 7.59
N VAL A 183 -13.24 -4.29 8.83
CA VAL A 183 -13.63 -5.62 9.34
C VAL A 183 -15.15 -5.80 9.28
N HIS A 184 -15.94 -4.81 9.70
CA HIS A 184 -17.39 -4.86 9.61
C HIS A 184 -17.87 -5.02 8.16
N LYS A 185 -17.25 -4.32 7.21
CA LYS A 185 -17.57 -4.48 5.79
C LYS A 185 -17.24 -5.89 5.26
N MET A 186 -16.15 -6.49 5.69
CA MET A 186 -15.85 -7.88 5.38
C MET A 186 -16.87 -8.84 6.00
N GLN A 187 -17.33 -8.59 7.24
CA GLN A 187 -18.39 -9.36 7.87
C GLN A 187 -19.74 -9.23 7.14
N GLU A 188 -20.08 -8.06 6.62
CA GLU A 188 -21.27 -7.86 5.76
C GLU A 188 -21.21 -8.73 4.49
N MET A 189 -19.99 -9.04 3.99
CA MET A 189 -19.76 -9.99 2.89
C MET A 189 -19.69 -11.46 3.34
N GLY A 190 -19.93 -11.73 4.62
CA GLY A 190 -20.00 -13.08 5.18
C GLY A 190 -18.68 -13.62 5.72
N CYS A 191 -17.66 -12.79 5.93
CA CYS A 191 -16.45 -13.19 6.64
C CYS A 191 -16.74 -13.41 8.12
N THR A 192 -16.05 -14.39 8.72
CA THR A 192 -16.06 -14.60 10.17
C THR A 192 -14.86 -13.87 10.78
N LEU A 193 -15.07 -13.14 11.88
CA LEU A 193 -14.02 -12.34 12.52
C LEU A 193 -12.73 -13.14 12.79
N SER A 194 -12.84 -14.39 13.23
CA SER A 194 -11.70 -15.28 13.51
C SER A 194 -10.94 -15.74 12.25
N ASP A 195 -11.51 -15.54 11.07
CA ASP A 195 -10.93 -15.98 9.80
C ASP A 195 -10.27 -14.81 9.04
N ILE A 196 -10.45 -13.58 9.54
CA ILE A 196 -9.84 -12.38 8.95
C ILE A 196 -8.41 -12.25 9.46
N GLU A 197 -7.47 -12.30 8.55
CA GLU A 197 -6.06 -12.00 8.78
C GLU A 197 -5.79 -10.54 8.46
N VAL A 198 -4.96 -9.88 9.30
CA VAL A 198 -4.64 -8.46 9.15
C VAL A 198 -3.14 -8.27 9.19
N LEU A 199 -2.62 -7.49 8.25
CA LEU A 199 -1.22 -7.04 8.22
C LEU A 199 -1.19 -5.52 8.29
N ILE A 200 -0.34 -5.00 9.17
CA ILE A 200 0.00 -3.58 9.28
C ILE A 200 1.29 -3.36 8.49
N GLY A 201 1.21 -2.58 7.44
CA GLY A 201 2.34 -2.32 6.55
C GLY A 201 3.29 -1.22 7.05
N PRO A 202 4.37 -0.95 6.29
CA PRO A 202 5.36 0.07 6.64
C PRO A 202 4.73 1.47 6.75
N SER A 203 5.09 2.20 7.81
CA SER A 203 4.62 3.55 8.09
C SER A 203 5.69 4.38 8.79
N ILE A 204 5.44 5.68 8.97
CA ILE A 204 6.29 6.54 9.80
C ILE A 204 6.29 6.03 11.26
N CYS A 205 7.44 6.08 11.91
CA CYS A 205 7.54 5.68 13.31
C CYS A 205 7.03 6.78 14.25
N GLN A 206 6.64 6.39 15.48
CA GLN A 206 6.09 7.30 16.48
C GLN A 206 7.02 8.49 16.79
N SER A 207 8.33 8.27 16.85
CA SER A 207 9.31 9.32 17.18
C SER A 207 9.53 10.33 16.05
N CYS A 208 9.12 9.99 14.81
CA CYS A 208 9.25 10.85 13.64
C CYS A 208 7.95 11.55 13.25
N TYR A 209 6.83 11.18 13.89
CA TYR A 209 5.51 11.67 13.49
C TYR A 209 5.01 12.75 14.45
N GLU A 210 5.02 13.99 13.96
CA GLU A 210 4.48 15.15 14.68
C GLU A 210 3.05 15.42 14.20
N VAL A 211 2.12 15.56 15.15
CA VAL A 211 0.72 15.96 14.89
C VAL A 211 0.45 17.26 15.66
N SER A 212 -0.28 18.17 15.02
CA SER A 212 -0.77 19.36 15.72
C SER A 212 -1.81 18.97 16.78
N GLY A 213 -1.83 19.71 17.89
CA GLY A 213 -2.74 19.45 19.01
C GLY A 213 -4.15 20.07 18.83
N ASP A 214 -4.61 20.32 17.59
CA ASP A 214 -5.90 20.93 17.29
C ASP A 214 -7.02 19.91 17.21
#